data_48f1cba92527c0723105188ff8a8835f
#
_entry.id   48f1cba92527c0723105188ff8a8835f
#
_cell.length_a   1.000
_cell.length_b   1.000
_cell.length_c   1.000
_cell.angle_alpha   90.00
_cell.angle_beta   90.00
_cell.angle_gamma   90.00
#
_symmetry.space_group_name_H-M   'P 1'
#
loop_
_entity.id
_entity.type
_entity.pdbx_description
1 polymer ?
#
loop_
_entity_poly.entity_id
_entity_poly.type
_entity_poly.pdbx_seq_one_letter_code
_entity_poly.pdbx_strand_id
1 'polypeptide(L)'
;MKQYIKVIWNKGRDWFVLFCIFAATFSYAMFQGGFVSWFLFYSFLPFGLYAVAILLYPLKKLNVTRDMKLQPRFAGDHLSYDIHITCSSAFPVYMAAVKEESNLLDQEERTIYPLFQRNAVIPYERSFVERGEYEFFTISIELSDLLGIVKKKAYYPLQQRFIVYPQIHEIDIPFLLAGIEEGKNEVSTGNQSTTLVTGIREYQPGDRLGSIDWKATARKATLISKEFGHYHERSMIIIADVMSPLYFEERMSFLASMLIHEEIKRKKVDFLLAGDAIFLPKTSEQRETDNLLHRLARAQPSSNRTFETEFKNIAIQKQHSFMVVVSQVTGTLIGQVQSKLSFHAKASLIVVKDAGAGLSDEEAVIVNGIQSSALTIEVVNIPLPLSSKGSEGGNK
;
A
#
# COMPACT_ATOMS: atom_id res chain seq x y z
N MET A 1 -24.63 -9.87 -18.76
CA MET A 1 -25.95 -10.14 -19.37
C MET A 1 -27.11 -9.55 -18.57
N LYS A 2 -27.23 -9.76 -17.26
CA LYS A 2 -28.33 -9.18 -16.43
C LYS A 2 -28.41 -7.65 -16.42
N GLN A 3 -27.28 -6.94 -16.48
CA GLN A 3 -27.27 -5.47 -16.53
C GLN A 3 -27.78 -4.90 -17.87
N TYR A 4 -27.48 -5.56 -19.00
CA TYR A 4 -27.98 -5.16 -20.31
C TYR A 4 -29.51 -5.30 -20.43
N ILE A 5 -30.07 -6.37 -19.89
CA ILE A 5 -31.53 -6.61 -19.89
C ILE A 5 -32.25 -5.55 -19.03
N LYS A 6 -31.66 -5.17 -17.88
CA LYS A 6 -32.21 -4.14 -16.99
C LYS A 6 -32.24 -2.74 -17.64
N VAL A 7 -31.22 -2.41 -18.45
CA VAL A 7 -31.15 -1.14 -19.17
C VAL A 7 -32.18 -1.06 -20.30
N ILE A 8 -32.42 -2.16 -21.02
CA ILE A 8 -33.40 -2.23 -22.12
C ILE A 8 -34.82 -2.13 -21.55
N TRP A 9 -35.11 -2.81 -20.44
CA TRP A 9 -36.44 -2.78 -19.82
C TRP A 9 -36.79 -1.44 -19.19
N ASN A 10 -35.82 -0.77 -18.53
CA ASN A 10 -36.03 0.57 -18.01
C ASN A 10 -36.31 1.56 -19.16
N LYS A 11 -35.63 1.46 -20.27
CA LYS A 11 -35.86 2.32 -21.42
C LYS A 11 -37.27 2.17 -22.00
N GLY A 12 -37.80 0.94 -22.09
CA GLY A 12 -39.19 0.67 -22.53
C GLY A 12 -40.22 1.21 -21.55
N ARG A 13 -39.98 1.07 -20.26
CA ARG A 13 -40.89 1.59 -19.21
C ARG A 13 -40.97 3.12 -19.25
N ASP A 14 -39.86 3.82 -19.39
CA ASP A 14 -39.83 5.28 -19.37
C ASP A 14 -40.61 5.88 -20.57
N TRP A 15 -40.46 5.27 -21.75
CA TRP A 15 -41.26 5.61 -22.94
C TRP A 15 -42.75 5.32 -22.71
N PHE A 16 -43.08 4.19 -22.11
CA PHE A 16 -44.47 3.81 -21.85
C PHE A 16 -45.16 4.75 -20.85
N VAL A 17 -44.44 5.08 -19.74
CA VAL A 17 -44.94 6.03 -18.73
C VAL A 17 -45.18 7.40 -19.34
N LEU A 18 -44.26 7.91 -20.14
CA LEU A 18 -44.34 9.21 -20.80
C LEU A 18 -45.53 9.22 -21.78
N PHE A 19 -45.71 8.14 -22.54
CA PHE A 19 -46.85 7.99 -23.45
C PHE A 19 -48.16 7.96 -22.68
N CYS A 20 -48.27 7.21 -21.59
CA CYS A 20 -49.48 7.14 -20.76
C CYS A 20 -49.88 8.51 -20.17
N ILE A 21 -48.87 9.28 -19.68
CA ILE A 21 -49.15 10.63 -19.15
C ILE A 21 -49.63 11.55 -20.24
N PHE A 22 -48.98 11.53 -21.42
CA PHE A 22 -49.37 12.35 -22.57
C PHE A 22 -50.78 11.98 -23.06
N ALA A 23 -51.08 10.68 -23.22
CA ALA A 23 -52.38 10.17 -23.63
C ALA A 23 -53.49 10.53 -22.64
N ALA A 24 -53.21 10.43 -21.33
CA ALA A 24 -54.16 10.79 -20.28
C ALA A 24 -54.47 12.29 -20.28
N THR A 25 -53.47 13.17 -20.36
CA THR A 25 -53.66 14.62 -20.37
C THR A 25 -54.35 15.09 -21.66
N PHE A 26 -53.98 14.48 -22.81
CA PHE A 26 -54.65 14.76 -24.09
C PHE A 26 -56.12 14.29 -24.08
N SER A 27 -56.40 13.06 -23.61
CA SER A 27 -57.75 12.53 -23.49
C SER A 27 -58.63 13.41 -22.61
N TYR A 28 -58.06 13.84 -21.46
CA TYR A 28 -58.75 14.76 -20.57
C TYR A 28 -59.09 16.08 -21.25
N ALA A 29 -58.16 16.68 -22.00
CA ALA A 29 -58.38 17.92 -22.74
C ALA A 29 -59.48 17.79 -23.82
N MET A 30 -59.50 16.64 -24.53
CA MET A 30 -60.49 16.35 -25.58
C MET A 30 -61.91 16.11 -25.02
N PHE A 31 -62.04 15.33 -23.95
CA PHE A 31 -63.33 14.98 -23.40
C PHE A 31 -64.03 16.12 -22.63
N GLN A 32 -63.19 16.92 -21.89
CA GLN A 32 -63.77 18.00 -21.09
C GLN A 32 -63.99 19.31 -21.86
N GLY A 33 -63.18 19.57 -22.92
CA GLY A 33 -63.41 20.63 -23.91
C GLY A 33 -63.33 22.08 -23.39
N GLY A 34 -62.91 22.31 -22.12
CA GLY A 34 -62.84 23.63 -21.51
C GLY A 34 -61.49 24.29 -21.57
N PHE A 35 -61.44 25.61 -21.33
CA PHE A 35 -60.17 26.37 -21.30
C PHE A 35 -59.17 25.78 -20.32
N VAL A 36 -59.60 25.34 -19.14
CA VAL A 36 -58.76 24.80 -18.08
C VAL A 36 -58.08 23.50 -18.49
N SER A 37 -58.80 22.61 -19.17
CA SER A 37 -58.25 21.32 -19.61
C SER A 37 -57.18 21.46 -20.69
N TRP A 38 -57.43 22.37 -21.69
CA TRP A 38 -56.41 22.71 -22.70
C TRP A 38 -55.23 23.47 -22.12
N PHE A 39 -55.45 24.35 -21.16
CA PHE A 39 -54.38 25.04 -20.45
C PHE A 39 -53.46 24.05 -19.73
N LEU A 40 -54.01 23.07 -19.02
CA LEU A 40 -53.26 22.01 -18.37
C LEU A 40 -52.41 21.22 -19.36
N PHE A 41 -52.99 20.82 -20.48
CA PHE A 41 -52.26 20.08 -21.52
C PHE A 41 -51.09 20.89 -22.10
N TYR A 42 -51.29 22.16 -22.47
CA TYR A 42 -50.25 23.02 -23.00
C TYR A 42 -49.20 23.36 -21.95
N SER A 43 -49.54 23.46 -20.68
CA SER A 43 -48.58 23.67 -19.60
C SER A 43 -47.66 22.45 -19.39
N PHE A 44 -48.20 21.25 -19.64
CA PHE A 44 -47.40 20.01 -19.50
C PHE A 44 -46.57 19.69 -20.75
N LEU A 45 -46.95 20.18 -21.90
CA LEU A 45 -46.30 19.90 -23.20
C LEU A 45 -44.81 20.19 -23.22
N PRO A 46 -44.25 21.35 -22.72
CA PRO A 46 -42.83 21.63 -22.74
C PRO A 46 -42.03 20.64 -21.89
N PHE A 47 -42.59 20.17 -20.76
CA PHE A 47 -41.90 19.17 -19.90
C PHE A 47 -41.87 17.81 -20.62
N GLY A 48 -42.94 17.41 -21.29
CA GLY A 48 -42.97 16.19 -22.08
C GLY A 48 -41.99 16.23 -23.26
N LEU A 49 -41.93 17.35 -23.98
CA LEU A 49 -40.96 17.53 -25.07
C LEU A 49 -39.53 17.49 -24.58
N TYR A 50 -39.24 18.08 -23.43
CA TYR A 50 -37.91 18.02 -22.81
C TYR A 50 -37.54 16.59 -22.41
N ALA A 51 -38.46 15.83 -21.81
CA ALA A 51 -38.27 14.43 -21.47
C ALA A 51 -37.94 13.55 -22.71
N VAL A 52 -38.68 13.76 -23.81
CA VAL A 52 -38.41 13.11 -25.12
C VAL A 52 -37.03 13.50 -25.63
N ALA A 53 -36.64 14.77 -25.55
CA ALA A 53 -35.34 15.25 -25.98
C ALA A 53 -34.18 14.62 -25.18
N ILE A 54 -34.35 14.40 -23.86
CA ILE A 54 -33.39 13.64 -23.04
C ILE A 54 -33.28 12.17 -23.51
N LEU A 55 -34.38 11.52 -23.80
CA LEU A 55 -34.38 10.14 -24.33
C LEU A 55 -33.60 10.03 -25.65
N LEU A 56 -33.74 11.03 -26.52
CA LEU A 56 -33.05 11.10 -27.81
C LEU A 56 -31.58 11.54 -27.67
N TYR A 57 -31.19 12.18 -26.56
CA TYR A 57 -29.87 12.74 -26.36
C TYR A 57 -28.76 11.68 -26.49
N PRO A 58 -27.70 11.88 -27.31
CA PRO A 58 -26.69 10.86 -27.57
C PRO A 58 -25.61 10.84 -26.48
N LEU A 59 -25.88 10.27 -25.29
CA LEU A 59 -24.91 10.13 -24.21
C LEU A 59 -23.58 9.49 -24.64
N LYS A 60 -23.60 8.55 -25.60
CA LYS A 60 -22.39 7.87 -26.08
C LYS A 60 -21.37 8.81 -26.76
N LYS A 61 -21.78 10.03 -27.11
CA LYS A 61 -20.90 11.04 -27.74
C LYS A 61 -20.22 11.98 -26.72
N LEU A 62 -20.46 11.77 -25.41
CA LEU A 62 -19.74 12.51 -24.39
C LEU A 62 -18.30 11.99 -24.33
N ASN A 63 -17.35 12.91 -24.30
CA ASN A 63 -15.97 12.60 -23.99
C ASN A 63 -15.74 12.80 -22.50
N VAL A 64 -15.38 11.73 -21.80
CA VAL A 64 -15.13 11.73 -20.35
C VAL A 64 -13.67 11.38 -20.15
N THR A 65 -12.94 12.27 -19.47
CA THR A 65 -11.53 12.05 -19.15
C THR A 65 -11.30 12.32 -17.65
N ARG A 66 -10.34 11.63 -17.06
CA ARG A 66 -9.87 11.87 -15.70
C ARG A 66 -8.48 12.48 -15.78
N ASP A 67 -8.31 13.61 -15.09
CA ASP A 67 -7.01 14.25 -14.93
C ASP A 67 -6.60 14.16 -13.46
N MET A 68 -5.52 13.40 -13.21
CA MET A 68 -5.00 13.17 -11.87
C MET A 68 -4.01 14.29 -11.52
N LYS A 69 -4.46 15.28 -10.74
CA LYS A 69 -3.63 16.41 -10.31
C LYS A 69 -2.58 16.00 -9.29
N LEU A 70 -2.97 15.18 -8.32
CA LEU A 70 -2.10 14.70 -7.26
C LEU A 70 -2.39 13.23 -7.01
N GLN A 71 -1.40 12.39 -7.31
CA GLN A 71 -1.46 10.96 -7.04
C GLN A 71 -0.77 10.67 -5.72
N PRO A 72 -1.45 10.06 -4.73
CA PRO A 72 -0.84 9.68 -3.47
C PRO A 72 0.23 8.62 -3.73
N ARG A 73 1.38 8.79 -3.09
CA ARG A 73 2.47 7.82 -3.15
C ARG A 73 2.58 7.01 -1.86
N PHE A 74 2.33 7.67 -0.74
CA PHE A 74 2.39 7.07 0.58
C PHE A 74 1.06 7.21 1.31
N ALA A 75 0.80 6.33 2.26
CA ALA A 75 -0.37 6.42 3.12
C ALA A 75 -0.34 7.75 3.89
N GLY A 76 -1.50 8.39 3.95
CA GLY A 76 -1.64 9.74 4.50
C GLY A 76 -1.56 10.86 3.47
N ASP A 77 -1.11 10.60 2.25
CA ASP A 77 -1.09 11.60 1.17
C ASP A 77 -2.51 11.97 0.73
N HIS A 78 -2.60 13.10 0.05
CA HIS A 78 -3.85 13.58 -0.55
C HIS A 78 -4.00 13.05 -1.98
N LEU A 79 -5.21 12.62 -2.32
CA LEU A 79 -5.61 12.31 -3.68
C LEU A 79 -6.45 13.47 -4.22
N SER A 80 -6.04 14.04 -5.36
CA SER A 80 -6.81 15.09 -6.05
C SER A 80 -6.86 14.81 -7.53
N TYR A 81 -8.07 14.75 -8.09
CA TYR A 81 -8.28 14.57 -9.52
C TYR A 81 -9.56 15.25 -9.99
N ASP A 82 -9.58 15.58 -11.29
CA ASP A 82 -10.74 16.17 -11.94
C ASP A 82 -11.34 15.21 -12.97
N ILE A 83 -12.65 15.10 -12.99
CA ILE A 83 -13.38 14.43 -14.06
C ILE A 83 -13.86 15.52 -15.03
N HIS A 84 -13.33 15.51 -16.25
CA HIS A 84 -13.73 16.39 -17.32
C HIS A 84 -14.76 15.70 -18.20
N ILE A 85 -15.94 16.31 -18.31
CA ILE A 85 -17.03 15.85 -19.18
C ILE A 85 -17.21 16.88 -20.27
N THR A 86 -16.88 16.51 -21.52
CA THR A 86 -17.02 17.39 -22.68
C THR A 86 -18.15 16.91 -23.58
N CYS A 87 -19.07 17.81 -23.87
CA CYS A 87 -20.21 17.54 -24.72
C CYS A 87 -20.08 18.24 -26.09
N SER A 88 -20.29 17.52 -27.17
CA SER A 88 -20.31 18.09 -28.51
C SER A 88 -21.63 18.82 -28.86
N SER A 89 -22.69 18.62 -28.07
CA SER A 89 -24.02 19.21 -28.27
C SER A 89 -24.29 20.32 -27.28
N ALA A 90 -24.89 21.40 -27.73
CA ALA A 90 -25.34 22.53 -26.90
C ALA A 90 -26.74 22.29 -26.29
N PHE A 91 -27.16 21.04 -26.17
CA PHE A 91 -28.46 20.71 -25.56
C PHE A 91 -28.45 21.01 -24.07
N PRO A 92 -29.47 21.69 -23.53
CA PRO A 92 -29.54 22.02 -22.12
C PRO A 92 -29.81 20.76 -21.29
N VAL A 93 -28.81 20.32 -20.53
CA VAL A 93 -28.93 19.25 -19.57
C VAL A 93 -29.17 19.88 -18.18
N TYR A 94 -30.37 19.68 -17.63
CA TYR A 94 -30.71 20.26 -16.33
C TYR A 94 -29.94 19.58 -15.19
N MET A 95 -29.94 18.26 -15.16
CA MET A 95 -29.35 17.50 -14.07
C MET A 95 -28.60 16.28 -14.61
N ALA A 96 -27.38 16.10 -14.16
CA ALA A 96 -26.58 14.91 -14.42
C ALA A 96 -25.98 14.40 -13.11
N ALA A 97 -26.25 13.15 -12.77
CA ALA A 97 -25.61 12.46 -11.66
C ALA A 97 -24.41 11.70 -12.19
N VAL A 98 -23.22 11.95 -11.63
CA VAL A 98 -21.96 11.32 -11.98
C VAL A 98 -21.51 10.47 -10.82
N LYS A 99 -21.34 9.18 -11.07
CA LYS A 99 -20.87 8.21 -10.09
C LYS A 99 -19.66 7.46 -10.64
N GLU A 100 -18.62 7.42 -9.86
CA GLU A 100 -17.41 6.66 -10.16
C GLU A 100 -17.43 5.31 -9.45
N GLU A 101 -17.14 4.25 -10.19
CA GLU A 101 -16.93 2.91 -9.66
C GLU A 101 -15.45 2.67 -9.46
N SER A 102 -15.03 2.54 -8.20
CA SER A 102 -13.66 2.25 -7.79
C SER A 102 -13.68 1.28 -6.60
N ASN A 103 -12.53 0.73 -6.25
CA ASN A 103 -12.36 -0.01 -4.99
C ASN A 103 -12.05 0.90 -3.80
N LEU A 104 -12.06 2.23 -3.97
CA LEU A 104 -12.09 3.19 -2.87
C LEU A 104 -13.42 3.06 -2.12
N LEU A 105 -13.36 3.04 -0.80
CA LEU A 105 -14.50 2.73 0.09
C LEU A 105 -15.72 3.65 -0.08
N ASP A 106 -15.55 4.89 -0.55
CA ASP A 106 -16.65 5.85 -0.73
C ASP A 106 -16.92 6.12 -2.22
N GLN A 107 -17.96 5.48 -2.71
CA GLN A 107 -18.52 5.78 -4.03
C GLN A 107 -19.42 7.02 -3.93
N GLU A 108 -18.84 8.21 -3.99
CA GLU A 108 -19.61 9.45 -4.01
C GLU A 108 -20.35 9.62 -5.33
N GLU A 109 -21.65 9.79 -5.25
CA GLU A 109 -22.47 10.25 -6.37
C GLU A 109 -22.53 11.78 -6.31
N ARG A 110 -22.05 12.46 -7.36
CA ARG A 110 -22.11 13.91 -7.47
C ARG A 110 -23.10 14.36 -8.51
N THR A 111 -24.03 15.19 -8.10
CA THR A 111 -25.00 15.81 -9.00
C THR A 111 -24.46 17.13 -9.49
N ILE A 112 -24.48 17.32 -10.82
CA ILE A 112 -24.11 18.56 -11.49
C ILE A 112 -25.29 19.08 -12.32
N TYR A 113 -25.28 20.40 -12.55
CA TYR A 113 -26.30 21.10 -13.33
C TYR A 113 -25.62 21.82 -14.52
N PRO A 114 -25.26 21.08 -15.60
CA PRO A 114 -24.49 21.63 -16.70
C PRO A 114 -25.23 22.73 -17.46
N LEU A 115 -26.59 22.67 -17.51
CA LEU A 115 -27.43 23.56 -18.29
C LEU A 115 -26.97 23.62 -19.76
N PHE A 116 -26.45 24.78 -20.22
CA PHE A 116 -25.94 24.98 -21.56
C PHE A 116 -24.40 24.85 -21.68
N GLN A 117 -23.75 24.47 -20.57
CA GLN A 117 -22.28 24.34 -20.60
C GLN A 117 -21.88 23.09 -21.36
N ARG A 118 -20.89 23.24 -22.24
CA ARG A 118 -20.33 22.13 -23.03
C ARG A 118 -19.28 21.35 -22.27
N ASN A 119 -18.63 22.01 -21.30
CA ASN A 119 -17.56 21.42 -20.49
C ASN A 119 -17.97 21.51 -19.02
N ALA A 120 -18.00 20.39 -18.37
CA ALA A 120 -18.16 20.29 -16.91
C ALA A 120 -16.90 19.67 -16.31
N VAL A 121 -16.42 20.25 -15.23
CA VAL A 121 -15.28 19.76 -14.44
C VAL A 121 -15.80 19.44 -13.05
N ILE A 122 -15.54 18.22 -12.61
CA ILE A 122 -15.96 17.76 -11.29
C ILE A 122 -14.71 17.45 -10.49
N PRO A 123 -14.36 18.29 -9.51
CA PRO A 123 -13.20 18.04 -8.67
C PRO A 123 -13.53 16.96 -7.63
N TYR A 124 -12.58 16.06 -7.44
CA TYR A 124 -12.57 15.07 -6.38
C TYR A 124 -11.31 15.27 -5.55
N GLU A 125 -11.50 15.37 -4.24
CA GLU A 125 -10.42 15.49 -3.28
C GLU A 125 -10.65 14.51 -2.15
N ARG A 126 -9.60 13.81 -1.76
CA ARG A 126 -9.61 12.91 -0.63
C ARG A 126 -8.36 13.12 0.20
N SER A 127 -8.58 13.44 1.47
CA SER A 127 -7.50 13.53 2.45
C SER A 127 -7.26 12.13 3.01
N PHE A 128 -6.00 11.80 3.27
CA PHE A 128 -5.60 10.58 3.95
C PHE A 128 -6.03 9.29 3.22
N VAL A 129 -5.33 8.97 2.15
CA VAL A 129 -5.50 7.68 1.46
C VAL A 129 -4.71 6.62 2.22
N GLU A 130 -5.36 5.50 2.53
CA GLU A 130 -4.71 4.35 3.15
C GLU A 130 -3.76 3.65 2.18
N ARG A 131 -2.81 2.85 2.66
CA ARG A 131 -1.99 2.04 1.77
C ARG A 131 -2.81 0.97 1.07
N GLY A 132 -2.43 0.65 -0.14
CA GLY A 132 -3.13 -0.39 -0.92
C GLY A 132 -2.99 -0.21 -2.42
N GLU A 133 -3.62 -1.13 -3.14
CA GLU A 133 -3.78 -1.04 -4.58
C GLU A 133 -5.18 -0.52 -4.91
N TYR A 134 -5.22 0.60 -5.62
CA TYR A 134 -6.45 1.27 -6.00
C TYR A 134 -6.69 1.14 -7.50
N GLU A 135 -7.91 0.80 -7.85
CA GLU A 135 -8.36 0.67 -9.22
C GLU A 135 -9.66 1.43 -9.44
N PHE A 136 -9.61 2.33 -10.40
CA PHE A 136 -10.78 3.00 -10.95
C PHE A 136 -11.27 2.21 -12.17
N PHE A 137 -12.55 1.89 -12.22
CA PHE A 137 -13.09 1.04 -13.28
C PHE A 137 -13.89 1.83 -14.31
N THR A 138 -14.95 2.48 -13.87
CA THR A 138 -15.97 3.04 -14.76
C THR A 138 -16.56 4.30 -14.18
N ILE A 139 -16.80 5.30 -15.01
CA ILE A 139 -17.61 6.45 -14.65
C ILE A 139 -19.01 6.25 -15.26
N SER A 140 -20.04 6.30 -14.43
CA SER A 140 -21.42 6.27 -14.88
C SER A 140 -22.03 7.67 -14.82
N ILE A 141 -22.68 8.09 -15.89
CA ILE A 141 -23.40 9.36 -15.99
C ILE A 141 -24.86 9.06 -16.20
N GLU A 142 -25.71 9.57 -15.31
CA GLU A 142 -27.17 9.46 -15.38
C GLU A 142 -27.77 10.85 -15.58
N LEU A 143 -28.43 11.05 -16.72
CA LEU A 143 -29.22 12.25 -16.99
C LEU A 143 -30.65 12.03 -16.54
N SER A 144 -31.24 13.05 -15.93
CA SER A 144 -32.62 13.07 -15.51
C SER A 144 -33.34 14.28 -16.10
N ASP A 145 -34.63 14.11 -16.39
CA ASP A 145 -35.49 15.23 -16.74
C ASP A 145 -35.88 16.06 -15.49
N LEU A 146 -36.56 17.18 -15.70
CA LEU A 146 -36.97 18.09 -14.64
C LEU A 146 -37.91 17.46 -13.61
N LEU A 147 -38.71 16.48 -14.02
CA LEU A 147 -39.69 15.81 -13.19
C LEU A 147 -39.16 14.48 -12.61
N GLY A 148 -37.99 14.04 -13.04
CA GLY A 148 -37.39 12.77 -12.62
C GLY A 148 -38.10 11.52 -13.17
N ILE A 149 -38.98 11.68 -14.17
CA ILE A 149 -39.75 10.60 -14.80
C ILE A 149 -38.87 9.78 -15.71
N VAL A 150 -37.99 10.47 -16.46
CA VAL A 150 -37.06 9.87 -17.43
C VAL A 150 -35.67 9.93 -16.91
N LYS A 151 -35.02 8.76 -16.89
CA LYS A 151 -33.59 8.62 -16.51
C LYS A 151 -32.83 7.88 -17.59
N LYS A 152 -31.75 8.46 -18.03
CA LYS A 152 -30.88 7.85 -19.04
C LYS A 152 -29.45 7.72 -18.54
N LYS A 153 -28.94 6.50 -18.50
CA LYS A 153 -27.61 6.17 -17.94
C LYS A 153 -26.66 5.70 -19.02
N ALA A 154 -25.42 6.12 -18.95
CA ALA A 154 -24.31 5.62 -19.78
C ALA A 154 -23.10 5.32 -18.90
N TYR A 155 -22.25 4.40 -19.38
CA TYR A 155 -21.05 3.94 -18.69
C TYR A 155 -19.83 4.22 -19.57
N TYR A 156 -18.79 4.78 -18.98
CA TYR A 156 -17.53 5.14 -19.63
C TYR A 156 -16.41 4.39 -18.93
N PRO A 157 -15.83 3.36 -19.57
CA PRO A 157 -14.72 2.62 -18.97
C PRO A 157 -13.46 3.51 -18.99
N LEU A 158 -12.98 3.87 -17.80
CA LEU A 158 -11.77 4.65 -17.58
C LEU A 158 -10.92 3.94 -16.53
N GLN A 159 -10.26 2.86 -16.97
CA GLN A 159 -9.43 2.07 -16.08
C GLN A 159 -8.13 2.81 -15.77
N GLN A 160 -7.85 2.95 -14.49
CA GLN A 160 -6.60 3.51 -13.99
C GLN A 160 -6.25 2.83 -12.69
N ARG A 161 -4.98 2.44 -12.53
CA ARG A 161 -4.46 1.79 -11.31
C ARG A 161 -3.33 2.61 -10.75
N PHE A 162 -3.26 2.66 -9.43
CA PHE A 162 -2.13 3.20 -8.70
C PHE A 162 -1.96 2.45 -7.38
N ILE A 163 -0.76 2.53 -6.83
CA ILE A 163 -0.41 1.87 -5.57
C ILE A 163 0.01 2.95 -4.58
N VAL A 164 -0.54 2.85 -3.38
CA VAL A 164 -0.18 3.69 -2.24
C VAL A 164 0.65 2.85 -1.29
N TYR A 165 1.88 3.26 -1.08
CA TYR A 165 2.83 2.61 -0.18
C TYR A 165 2.53 2.94 1.28
N PRO A 166 3.04 2.15 2.25
CA PRO A 166 2.98 2.52 3.66
C PRO A 166 3.65 3.87 3.91
N GLN A 167 3.20 4.59 4.93
CA GLN A 167 3.78 5.87 5.32
C GLN A 167 5.25 5.70 5.72
N ILE A 168 6.08 6.68 5.39
CA ILE A 168 7.50 6.69 5.75
C ILE A 168 7.70 7.60 6.95
N HIS A 169 8.46 7.10 7.93
CA HIS A 169 8.83 7.82 9.14
C HIS A 169 10.35 7.93 9.24
N GLU A 170 10.81 9.00 9.87
CA GLU A 170 12.21 9.13 10.25
C GLU A 170 12.49 8.23 11.46
N ILE A 171 13.35 7.24 11.26
CA ILE A 171 13.73 6.25 12.25
C ILE A 171 15.26 6.24 12.35
N ASP A 172 15.79 6.20 13.56
CA ASP A 172 17.23 6.05 13.79
C ASP A 172 17.67 4.60 13.51
N ILE A 173 17.76 4.26 12.22
CA ILE A 173 18.20 2.95 11.75
C ILE A 173 19.62 2.62 12.18
N PRO A 174 20.61 3.56 12.12
CA PRO A 174 21.96 3.33 12.65
C PRO A 174 21.97 2.84 14.10
N PHE A 175 21.17 3.43 14.98
CA PHE A 175 21.01 2.99 16.37
C PHE A 175 20.49 1.56 16.47
N LEU A 176 19.41 1.23 15.73
CA LEU A 176 18.84 -0.12 15.71
C LEU A 176 19.80 -1.19 15.18
N LEU A 177 20.68 -0.82 14.25
CA LEU A 177 21.67 -1.72 13.70
C LEU A 177 22.92 -1.86 14.59
N ALA A 178 23.27 -0.84 15.40
CA ALA A 178 24.45 -0.85 16.26
C ALA A 178 24.46 -2.04 17.21
N GLY A 179 23.31 -2.36 17.83
CA GLY A 179 23.17 -3.51 18.73
C GLY A 179 23.55 -4.87 18.10
N ILE A 180 23.41 -4.97 16.78
CA ILE A 180 23.75 -6.18 16.00
C ILE A 180 25.22 -6.16 15.55
N GLU A 181 25.82 -4.97 15.36
CA GLU A 181 27.15 -4.79 14.77
C GLU A 181 28.32 -4.92 15.73
N GLU A 182 28.12 -4.73 17.02
CA GLU A 182 29.18 -4.82 18.03
C GLU A 182 29.94 -6.15 18.09
N GLY A 183 29.56 -7.15 17.32
CA GLY A 183 30.25 -8.44 17.18
C GLY A 183 31.23 -8.55 16.00
N LYS A 184 31.55 -7.45 15.30
CA LYS A 184 32.30 -7.49 14.03
C LYS A 184 33.82 -7.74 14.13
N ASN A 185 34.41 -7.89 15.28
CA ASN A 185 35.84 -7.92 15.48
C ASN A 185 36.51 -9.30 15.43
N GLU A 186 35.83 -10.35 14.98
CA GLU A 186 36.50 -11.65 14.82
C GLU A 186 37.00 -11.86 13.38
N VAL A 187 38.29 -11.79 13.25
CA VAL A 187 39.02 -12.12 12.02
C VAL A 187 39.06 -13.65 11.86
N SER A 188 38.33 -14.19 10.91
CA SER A 188 38.40 -15.62 10.55
C SER A 188 39.52 -15.84 9.51
N THR A 189 40.49 -16.69 9.80
CA THR A 189 41.55 -17.10 8.90
C THR A 189 41.07 -18.20 7.94
N GLY A 190 40.81 -17.88 6.67
CA GLY A 190 40.43 -18.88 5.66
C GLY A 190 40.22 -18.32 4.24
N ASN A 191 40.58 -19.05 3.22
CA ASN A 191 40.86 -18.68 1.82
C ASN A 191 39.83 -17.82 1.02
N GLN A 192 40.38 -16.75 0.46
CA GLN A 192 40.04 -15.93 -0.72
C GLN A 192 39.20 -14.64 -0.55
N SER A 193 39.91 -13.58 -0.95
CA SER A 193 39.50 -12.28 -1.56
C SER A 193 38.83 -11.21 -0.69
N THR A 194 39.57 -10.54 0.14
CA THR A 194 39.78 -9.08 0.21
C THR A 194 40.89 -8.82 1.21
N THR A 195 41.91 -8.17 0.75
CA THR A 195 43.28 -8.25 1.29
C THR A 195 43.46 -7.28 2.46
N LEU A 196 42.91 -7.57 3.64
CA LEU A 196 43.39 -6.92 4.86
C LEU A 196 44.48 -7.77 5.51
N VAL A 197 45.64 -7.16 5.69
CA VAL A 197 46.74 -7.80 6.42
C VAL A 197 46.39 -7.77 7.90
N THR A 198 46.08 -8.91 8.47
CA THR A 198 45.65 -9.06 9.88
C THR A 198 46.83 -9.38 10.81
N GLY A 199 47.89 -9.92 10.24
CA GLY A 199 49.06 -10.28 11.00
C GLY A 199 50.29 -10.56 10.10
N ILE A 200 51.38 -10.85 10.74
CA ILE A 200 52.62 -11.34 10.09
C ILE A 200 53.06 -12.60 10.82
N ARG A 201 53.38 -13.65 10.09
CA ARG A 201 53.98 -14.90 10.61
C ARG A 201 55.20 -15.30 9.83
N GLU A 202 55.98 -16.25 10.34
CA GLU A 202 57.06 -16.81 9.58
C GLU A 202 56.57 -17.56 8.34
N TYR A 203 57.30 -17.40 7.23
CA TYR A 203 56.99 -18.05 5.96
C TYR A 203 57.04 -19.57 6.10
N GLN A 204 56.04 -20.25 5.61
CA GLN A 204 56.01 -21.70 5.52
C GLN A 204 56.09 -22.14 4.05
N PRO A 205 56.81 -23.25 3.76
CA PRO A 205 56.84 -23.81 2.41
C PRO A 205 55.42 -24.08 1.88
N GLY A 206 55.10 -23.41 0.77
CA GLY A 206 53.72 -23.45 0.18
C GLY A 206 53.00 -22.10 0.22
N ASP A 207 53.48 -21.12 0.97
CA ASP A 207 52.90 -19.77 0.93
C ASP A 207 53.20 -19.08 -0.41
N ARG A 208 52.26 -18.27 -0.88
CA ARG A 208 52.40 -17.51 -2.12
C ARG A 208 53.53 -16.46 -1.97
N LEU A 209 54.47 -16.38 -2.92
CA LEU A 209 55.56 -15.41 -2.90
C LEU A 209 55.06 -13.96 -2.81
N GLY A 210 53.87 -13.66 -3.34
CA GLY A 210 53.23 -12.33 -3.25
C GLY A 210 52.77 -11.96 -1.84
N SER A 211 52.69 -12.89 -0.89
CA SER A 211 52.33 -12.63 0.51
C SER A 211 53.52 -12.29 1.38
N ILE A 212 54.75 -12.32 0.87
CA ILE A 212 55.93 -12.00 1.64
C ILE A 212 55.96 -10.50 1.98
N ASP A 213 56.13 -10.18 3.25
CA ASP A 213 56.43 -8.82 3.71
C ASP A 213 57.92 -8.56 3.70
N TRP A 214 58.41 -8.03 2.60
CA TRP A 214 59.85 -7.74 2.42
C TRP A 214 60.38 -6.76 3.45
N LYS A 215 59.54 -5.84 3.95
CA LYS A 215 59.96 -4.86 4.97
C LYS A 215 60.13 -5.51 6.34
N ALA A 216 59.26 -6.40 6.72
CA ALA A 216 59.35 -7.17 7.96
C ALA A 216 60.49 -8.20 7.87
N THR A 217 60.66 -8.87 6.71
CA THR A 217 61.74 -9.80 6.41
C THR A 217 63.10 -9.14 6.55
N ALA A 218 63.31 -7.94 6.02
CA ALA A 218 64.54 -7.20 6.13
C ALA A 218 64.90 -6.80 7.57
N ARG A 219 63.89 -6.62 8.44
CA ARG A 219 64.13 -6.28 9.85
C ARG A 219 64.40 -7.49 10.73
N LYS A 220 63.84 -8.63 10.45
CA LYS A 220 63.93 -9.83 11.29
C LYS A 220 64.94 -10.88 10.76
N ALA A 221 65.49 -10.65 9.58
CA ALA A 221 66.39 -11.59 8.88
C ALA A 221 65.81 -13.01 8.67
N THR A 222 64.54 -13.16 8.77
CA THR A 222 63.72 -14.38 8.50
C THR A 222 62.61 -14.05 7.53
N LEU A 223 62.29 -14.97 6.62
CA LEU A 223 61.17 -14.76 5.69
C LEU A 223 59.84 -14.64 6.45
N ILE A 224 59.19 -13.50 6.28
CA ILE A 224 57.91 -13.18 6.92
C ILE A 224 56.82 -13.12 5.86
N SER A 225 55.74 -13.86 6.07
CA SER A 225 54.54 -13.84 5.25
C SER A 225 53.44 -13.00 5.92
N LYS A 226 52.73 -12.21 5.10
CA LYS A 226 51.54 -11.49 5.54
C LYS A 226 50.41 -12.48 5.73
N GLU A 227 49.76 -12.39 6.86
CA GLU A 227 48.58 -13.14 7.15
C GLU A 227 47.36 -12.30 6.73
N PHE A 228 46.60 -12.82 5.78
CA PHE A 228 45.44 -12.13 5.25
C PHE A 228 44.19 -12.66 5.93
N GLY A 229 43.45 -11.79 6.54
CA GLY A 229 42.13 -12.11 7.08
C GLY A 229 41.04 -11.87 6.04
N HIS A 230 40.06 -12.70 6.07
CA HIS A 230 38.87 -12.53 5.27
C HIS A 230 37.79 -11.81 6.09
N TYR A 231 37.31 -10.70 5.58
CA TYR A 231 36.05 -10.16 5.99
C TYR A 231 34.95 -11.06 5.35
N HIS A 232 34.37 -11.95 6.12
CA HIS A 232 33.03 -12.40 5.81
C HIS A 232 32.09 -11.24 6.14
N GLU A 233 31.57 -10.55 5.11
CA GLU A 233 30.39 -9.72 5.30
C GLU A 233 29.31 -10.66 5.85
N ARG A 234 29.08 -10.60 7.17
CA ARG A 234 27.96 -11.30 7.77
C ARG A 234 26.71 -10.68 7.19
N SER A 235 26.02 -11.40 6.33
CA SER A 235 24.73 -10.97 5.83
C SER A 235 23.75 -10.91 7.02
N MET A 236 22.99 -9.85 7.07
CA MET A 236 21.94 -9.62 8.05
C MET A 236 20.60 -10.00 7.43
N ILE A 237 19.76 -10.66 8.20
CA ILE A 237 18.41 -11.03 7.78
C ILE A 237 17.41 -10.28 8.65
N ILE A 238 16.46 -9.59 8.03
CA ILE A 238 15.31 -9.00 8.70
C ILE A 238 14.12 -9.90 8.47
N ILE A 239 13.55 -10.41 9.55
CA ILE A 239 12.38 -11.28 9.56
C ILE A 239 11.21 -10.49 10.12
N ALA A 240 10.22 -10.22 9.29
CA ALA A 240 9.08 -9.40 9.68
C ALA A 240 7.80 -10.21 9.78
N ASP A 241 7.07 -10.00 10.86
CA ASP A 241 5.70 -10.47 11.01
C ASP A 241 4.77 -9.61 10.16
N VAL A 242 4.21 -10.17 9.09
CA VAL A 242 3.18 -9.54 8.26
C VAL A 242 1.82 -10.22 8.41
N MET A 243 1.61 -10.91 9.52
CA MET A 243 0.41 -11.72 9.76
C MET A 243 -0.47 -11.18 10.89
N SER A 244 0.15 -10.79 12.00
CA SER A 244 -0.60 -10.32 13.17
C SER A 244 -1.38 -9.04 12.86
N PRO A 245 -2.68 -8.94 13.22
CA PRO A 245 -3.48 -7.73 13.00
C PRO A 245 -3.08 -6.57 13.93
N LEU A 246 -2.51 -6.87 15.11
CA LEU A 246 -2.15 -5.86 16.09
C LEU A 246 -1.01 -4.98 15.59
N TYR A 247 -1.20 -3.66 15.62
CA TYR A 247 -0.24 -2.65 15.12
C TYR A 247 0.29 -2.98 13.73
N PHE A 248 -0.62 -3.45 12.85
CA PHE A 248 -0.25 -3.92 11.53
C PHE A 248 0.24 -2.78 10.64
N GLU A 249 -0.46 -1.64 10.63
CA GLU A 249 -0.11 -0.48 9.80
C GLU A 249 1.19 0.18 10.27
N GLU A 250 1.40 0.28 11.60
CA GLU A 250 2.64 0.78 12.19
C GLU A 250 3.83 -0.08 11.78
N ARG A 251 3.65 -1.41 11.79
CA ARG A 251 4.68 -2.36 11.38
C ARG A 251 4.99 -2.27 9.89
N MET A 252 3.97 -2.10 9.02
CA MET A 252 4.18 -1.90 7.59
C MET A 252 4.92 -0.58 7.31
N SER A 253 4.57 0.49 8.04
CA SER A 253 5.25 1.80 7.95
C SER A 253 6.69 1.72 8.43
N PHE A 254 6.96 1.00 9.52
CA PHE A 254 8.33 0.74 10.00
C PHE A 254 9.17 0.01 8.96
N LEU A 255 8.65 -1.08 8.39
CA LEU A 255 9.36 -1.87 7.38
C LEU A 255 9.62 -1.07 6.10
N ALA A 256 8.66 -0.27 5.65
CA ALA A 256 8.82 0.60 4.48
C ALA A 256 9.90 1.68 4.75
N SER A 257 9.91 2.28 5.96
CA SER A 257 10.92 3.26 6.37
C SER A 257 12.32 2.64 6.39
N MET A 258 12.45 1.41 6.91
CA MET A 258 13.71 0.67 6.86
C MET A 258 14.19 0.40 5.43
N LEU A 259 13.29 -0.05 4.53
CA LEU A 259 13.64 -0.39 3.15
C LEU A 259 14.19 0.79 2.34
N ILE A 260 13.71 2.00 2.63
CA ILE A 260 14.13 3.21 1.90
C ILE A 260 15.44 3.76 2.46
N HIS A 261 15.79 3.41 3.70
CA HIS A 261 16.95 3.99 4.38
C HIS A 261 18.26 3.58 3.73
N GLU A 262 19.16 4.55 3.53
CA GLU A 262 20.44 4.36 2.82
C GLU A 262 21.36 3.33 3.49
N GLU A 263 21.36 3.25 4.82
CA GLU A 263 22.16 2.27 5.57
C GLU A 263 21.78 0.82 5.23
N ILE A 264 20.47 0.53 5.11
CA ILE A 264 19.96 -0.79 4.74
C ILE A 264 20.36 -1.14 3.32
N LYS A 265 20.25 -0.18 2.38
CA LYS A 265 20.65 -0.37 0.98
C LYS A 265 22.15 -0.67 0.86
N ARG A 266 23.00 0.03 1.63
CA ARG A 266 24.46 -0.20 1.63
C ARG A 266 24.85 -1.57 2.17
N LYS A 267 24.15 -2.07 3.20
CA LYS A 267 24.48 -3.31 3.91
C LYS A 267 24.00 -4.59 3.24
N LYS A 268 23.24 -4.49 2.15
CA LYS A 268 22.69 -5.64 1.40
C LYS A 268 21.97 -6.63 2.33
N VAL A 269 21.00 -6.12 3.07
CA VAL A 269 20.22 -6.87 4.04
C VAL A 269 19.20 -7.75 3.33
N ASP A 270 19.06 -8.99 3.75
CA ASP A 270 18.01 -9.90 3.27
C ASP A 270 16.73 -9.67 4.05
N PHE A 271 15.58 -9.62 3.35
CA PHE A 271 14.25 -9.49 3.97
C PHE A 271 13.46 -10.79 3.81
N LEU A 272 12.84 -11.21 4.90
CA LEU A 272 11.92 -12.34 4.93
C LEU A 272 10.60 -11.88 5.57
N LEU A 273 9.55 -11.86 4.77
CA LEU A 273 8.21 -11.56 5.22
C LEU A 273 7.51 -12.87 5.60
N ALA A 274 7.26 -13.08 6.89
CA ALA A 274 6.56 -14.27 7.37
C ALA A 274 5.07 -14.18 7.03
N GLY A 275 4.54 -15.22 6.39
CA GLY A 275 3.17 -15.28 5.86
C GLY A 275 3.14 -15.53 4.36
N ASP A 276 3.98 -14.86 3.61
CA ASP A 276 4.17 -15.10 2.17
C ASP A 276 5.29 -16.10 1.85
N ALA A 277 6.03 -16.56 2.87
CA ALA A 277 7.17 -17.48 2.79
C ALA A 277 8.22 -17.08 1.71
N ILE A 278 8.36 -15.80 1.42
CA ILE A 278 9.23 -15.34 0.35
C ILE A 278 10.51 -14.77 0.95
N PHE A 279 11.58 -15.50 0.73
CA PHE A 279 12.94 -15.05 0.93
C PHE A 279 13.33 -14.14 -0.25
N LEU A 280 13.61 -12.87 0.03
CA LEU A 280 14.09 -11.94 -0.97
C LEU A 280 15.57 -11.66 -0.69
N PRO A 281 16.48 -12.25 -1.49
CA PRO A 281 17.89 -12.05 -1.31
C PRO A 281 18.32 -10.64 -1.73
N LYS A 282 19.08 -9.96 -0.87
CA LYS A 282 19.93 -8.78 -1.13
C LYS A 282 19.21 -7.56 -1.70
N THR A 283 18.75 -6.66 -0.84
CA THR A 283 18.17 -5.34 -1.16
C THR A 283 19.14 -4.35 -1.86
N SER A 284 20.10 -4.83 -2.65
CA SER A 284 21.09 -3.94 -3.30
C SER A 284 20.60 -3.31 -4.59
N GLU A 285 19.51 -3.83 -5.18
CA GLU A 285 18.97 -3.31 -6.43
C GLU A 285 17.66 -2.55 -6.18
N GLN A 286 17.51 -1.39 -6.83
CA GLN A 286 16.30 -0.57 -6.75
C GLN A 286 15.02 -1.37 -7.06
N ARG A 287 15.10 -2.30 -8.01
CA ARG A 287 14.00 -3.20 -8.39
C ARG A 287 13.52 -4.09 -7.23
N GLU A 288 14.42 -4.57 -6.41
CA GLU A 288 14.06 -5.44 -5.27
C GLU A 288 13.39 -4.64 -4.16
N THR A 289 13.90 -3.42 -3.91
CA THR A 289 13.26 -2.48 -2.97
C THR A 289 11.85 -2.12 -3.40
N ASP A 290 11.66 -1.81 -4.69
CA ASP A 290 10.34 -1.48 -5.23
C ASP A 290 9.38 -2.69 -5.12
N ASN A 291 9.85 -3.90 -5.42
CA ASN A 291 9.07 -5.13 -5.27
C ASN A 291 8.63 -5.37 -3.81
N LEU A 292 9.54 -5.12 -2.85
CA LEU A 292 9.21 -5.23 -1.42
C LEU A 292 8.17 -4.20 -1.00
N LEU A 293 8.33 -2.94 -1.41
CA LEU A 293 7.35 -1.89 -1.16
C LEU A 293 5.98 -2.22 -1.75
N HIS A 294 5.93 -2.77 -2.98
CA HIS A 294 4.69 -3.26 -3.59
C HIS A 294 4.02 -4.35 -2.77
N ARG A 295 4.81 -5.29 -2.21
CA ARG A 295 4.29 -6.33 -1.33
C ARG A 295 3.77 -5.78 -0.02
N LEU A 296 4.52 -4.88 0.62
CA LEU A 296 4.06 -4.21 1.84
C LEU A 296 2.77 -3.42 1.60
N ALA A 297 2.63 -2.79 0.43
CA ALA A 297 1.41 -2.07 0.06
C ALA A 297 0.19 -2.99 -0.06
N ARG A 298 0.38 -4.23 -0.52
CA ARG A 298 -0.69 -5.22 -0.71
C ARG A 298 -0.90 -6.16 0.48
N ALA A 299 0.03 -6.19 1.43
CA ALA A 299 -0.04 -7.09 2.57
C ALA A 299 -1.30 -6.82 3.40
N GLN A 300 -1.97 -7.88 3.82
CA GLN A 300 -3.13 -7.82 4.71
C GLN A 300 -2.92 -8.77 5.89
N PRO A 301 -3.41 -8.42 7.08
CA PRO A 301 -3.29 -9.29 8.23
C PRO A 301 -4.03 -10.61 7.99
N SER A 302 -3.43 -11.71 8.45
CA SER A 302 -4.01 -13.05 8.34
C SER A 302 -4.26 -13.60 9.74
N SER A 303 -5.47 -14.07 10.01
CA SER A 303 -5.85 -14.66 11.30
C SER A 303 -5.65 -16.19 11.38
N ASN A 304 -5.29 -16.83 10.27
CA ASN A 304 -5.28 -18.30 10.20
C ASN A 304 -3.98 -18.97 10.71
N ARG A 305 -2.89 -18.19 10.87
CA ARG A 305 -1.59 -18.69 11.31
C ARG A 305 -0.95 -17.67 12.25
N THR A 306 -0.20 -18.15 13.21
CA THR A 306 0.59 -17.30 14.11
C THR A 306 2.00 -17.14 13.59
N PHE A 307 2.57 -15.96 13.77
CA PHE A 307 3.96 -15.67 13.39
C PHE A 307 4.95 -16.69 14.00
N GLU A 308 4.74 -17.07 15.25
CA GLU A 308 5.58 -18.03 15.97
C GLU A 308 5.67 -19.39 15.26
N THR A 309 4.55 -19.87 14.68
CA THR A 309 4.51 -21.13 13.96
C THR A 309 5.35 -21.06 12.69
N GLU A 310 5.27 -19.96 11.95
CA GLU A 310 6.07 -19.75 10.75
C GLU A 310 7.53 -19.50 11.10
N PHE A 311 7.83 -18.68 12.11
CA PHE A 311 9.19 -18.38 12.55
C PHE A 311 9.95 -19.63 12.99
N LYS A 312 9.28 -20.60 13.62
CA LYS A 312 9.88 -21.88 13.99
C LYS A 312 10.45 -22.63 12.77
N ASN A 313 9.76 -22.55 11.64
CA ASN A 313 10.10 -23.27 10.40
C ASN A 313 11.18 -22.54 9.57
N ILE A 314 11.47 -21.28 9.85
CA ILE A 314 12.49 -20.51 9.13
C ILE A 314 13.88 -21.04 9.49
N ALA A 315 14.63 -21.51 8.48
CA ALA A 315 16.01 -21.92 8.67
C ALA A 315 16.94 -20.70 8.57
N ILE A 316 17.53 -20.28 9.68
CA ILE A 316 18.54 -19.22 9.72
C ILE A 316 19.91 -19.89 9.74
N GLN A 317 20.80 -19.49 8.80
CA GLN A 317 22.17 -20.01 8.80
C GLN A 317 22.91 -19.49 10.03
N LYS A 318 23.65 -20.37 10.71
CA LYS A 318 24.33 -20.12 11.99
C LYS A 318 25.32 -18.93 12.00
N GLN A 319 25.68 -18.41 10.84
CA GLN A 319 26.65 -17.29 10.71
C GLN A 319 25.96 -15.93 10.56
N HIS A 320 24.64 -15.88 10.37
CA HIS A 320 23.93 -14.64 10.12
C HIS A 320 23.40 -14.04 11.42
N SER A 321 23.63 -12.73 11.60
CA SER A 321 22.89 -11.95 12.57
C SER A 321 21.48 -11.67 12.00
N PHE A 322 20.46 -11.62 12.85
CA PHE A 322 19.10 -11.41 12.37
C PHE A 322 18.33 -10.43 13.24
N MET A 323 17.42 -9.71 12.62
CA MET A 323 16.47 -8.82 13.26
C MET A 323 15.06 -9.39 13.08
N VAL A 324 14.29 -9.43 14.15
CA VAL A 324 12.89 -9.86 14.11
C VAL A 324 12.01 -8.66 14.42
N VAL A 325 11.05 -8.37 13.53
CA VAL A 325 10.13 -7.24 13.66
C VAL A 325 8.74 -7.78 13.97
N VAL A 326 8.22 -7.45 15.15
CA VAL A 326 6.93 -7.94 15.66
C VAL A 326 6.14 -6.81 16.32
N SER A 327 4.89 -7.08 16.70
CA SER A 327 4.05 -6.15 17.46
C SER A 327 3.91 -6.56 18.94
N GLN A 328 4.16 -7.82 19.24
CA GLN A 328 4.06 -8.36 20.62
C GLN A 328 5.23 -9.27 20.93
N VAL A 329 5.62 -9.29 22.21
CA VAL A 329 6.64 -10.17 22.76
C VAL A 329 5.98 -11.28 23.56
N THR A 330 6.22 -12.52 23.15
CA THR A 330 5.75 -13.69 23.88
C THR A 330 6.93 -14.53 24.37
N GLY A 331 6.76 -15.25 25.48
CA GLY A 331 7.81 -16.13 25.99
C GLY A 331 8.20 -17.23 24.98
N THR A 332 7.24 -17.71 24.17
CA THR A 332 7.46 -18.69 23.12
C THR A 332 8.35 -18.15 22.01
N LEU A 333 8.10 -16.91 21.55
CA LEU A 333 8.92 -16.23 20.55
C LEU A 333 10.36 -16.06 21.03
N ILE A 334 10.55 -15.60 22.25
CA ILE A 334 11.89 -15.42 22.83
C ILE A 334 12.64 -16.74 22.91
N GLY A 335 11.99 -17.82 23.39
CA GLY A 335 12.58 -19.14 23.41
C GLY A 335 13.00 -19.63 22.00
N GLN A 336 12.20 -19.33 20.99
CA GLN A 336 12.54 -19.65 19.59
C GLN A 336 13.71 -18.79 19.07
N VAL A 337 13.73 -17.49 19.34
CA VAL A 337 14.83 -16.60 18.98
C VAL A 337 16.13 -17.08 19.63
N GLN A 338 16.13 -17.36 20.91
CA GLN A 338 17.28 -17.88 21.63
C GLN A 338 17.77 -19.23 21.09
N SER A 339 16.87 -20.13 20.71
CA SER A 339 17.23 -21.44 20.13
C SER A 339 17.91 -21.33 18.76
N LYS A 340 17.65 -20.23 18.02
CA LYS A 340 18.25 -19.94 16.70
C LYS A 340 19.57 -19.16 16.83
N LEU A 341 19.84 -18.55 17.98
CA LEU A 341 21.10 -17.89 18.24
C LEU A 341 22.23 -18.89 18.36
N SER A 342 23.27 -18.70 17.58
CA SER A 342 24.55 -19.41 17.72
C SER A 342 25.52 -18.59 18.55
N PHE A 343 26.62 -19.19 19.00
CA PHE A 343 27.60 -18.58 19.92
C PHE A 343 28.20 -17.26 19.41
N HIS A 344 28.12 -16.99 18.11
CA HIS A 344 28.71 -15.81 17.45
C HIS A 344 27.70 -14.91 16.72
N ALA A 345 26.42 -15.24 16.72
CA ALA A 345 25.40 -14.43 16.09
C ALA A 345 24.67 -13.58 17.13
N LYS A 346 24.33 -12.34 16.76
CA LYS A 346 23.47 -11.46 17.54
C LYS A 346 22.09 -11.41 16.92
N ALA A 347 21.07 -11.25 17.76
CA ALA A 347 19.71 -10.98 17.32
C ALA A 347 19.20 -9.68 17.91
N SER A 348 18.39 -8.97 17.15
CA SER A 348 17.62 -7.84 17.64
C SER A 348 16.13 -8.12 17.46
N LEU A 349 15.36 -7.92 18.48
CA LEU A 349 13.91 -8.01 18.46
C LEU A 349 13.33 -6.59 18.52
N ILE A 350 12.73 -6.16 17.42
CA ILE A 350 12.09 -4.84 17.34
C ILE A 350 10.59 -5.00 17.57
N VAL A 351 10.08 -4.35 18.58
CA VAL A 351 8.66 -4.35 18.93
C VAL A 351 8.07 -3.03 18.44
N VAL A 352 7.27 -3.11 17.38
CA VAL A 352 6.61 -1.94 16.79
C VAL A 352 5.25 -1.74 17.42
N LYS A 353 5.01 -0.53 17.91
CA LYS A 353 3.74 -0.14 18.56
C LYS A 353 3.27 1.23 18.07
N ASP A 354 2.02 1.57 18.39
CA ASP A 354 1.47 2.91 18.14
C ASP A 354 2.13 3.96 19.05
N ALA A 355 2.06 5.21 18.63
CA ALA A 355 2.54 6.35 19.40
C ALA A 355 1.89 6.39 20.81
N GLY A 356 2.71 6.36 21.84
CA GLY A 356 2.25 6.35 23.23
C GLY A 356 1.89 4.98 23.81
N ALA A 357 1.94 3.90 23.03
CA ALA A 357 1.79 2.55 23.54
C ALA A 357 3.13 2.03 24.09
N GLY A 358 3.17 1.68 25.36
CA GLY A 358 4.32 1.00 26.00
C GLY A 358 4.23 -0.52 25.88
N LEU A 359 5.20 -1.21 26.48
CA LEU A 359 5.10 -2.64 26.70
C LEU A 359 3.97 -2.93 27.70
N SER A 360 3.21 -4.00 27.47
CA SER A 360 2.26 -4.49 28.47
C SER A 360 3.02 -5.01 29.71
N ASP A 361 2.32 -5.12 30.83
CA ASP A 361 2.94 -5.64 32.07
C ASP A 361 3.54 -7.04 31.88
N GLU A 362 2.88 -7.88 31.08
CA GLU A 362 3.35 -9.22 30.74
C GLU A 362 4.61 -9.15 29.84
N GLU A 363 4.62 -8.30 28.83
CA GLU A 363 5.79 -8.10 27.97
C GLU A 363 6.97 -7.52 28.74
N ALA A 364 6.72 -6.57 29.66
CA ALA A 364 7.76 -5.96 30.47
C ALA A 364 8.43 -7.00 31.41
N VAL A 365 7.66 -7.90 32.01
CA VAL A 365 8.20 -9.01 32.81
C VAL A 365 9.08 -9.93 31.93
N ILE A 366 8.63 -10.27 30.72
CA ILE A 366 9.38 -11.13 29.84
C ILE A 366 10.69 -10.45 29.39
N VAL A 367 10.64 -9.18 28.99
CA VAL A 367 11.82 -8.42 28.56
C VAL A 367 12.84 -8.26 29.68
N ASN A 368 12.39 -7.91 30.91
CA ASN A 368 13.26 -7.76 32.07
C ASN A 368 13.88 -9.09 32.51
N GLY A 369 13.24 -10.22 32.20
CA GLY A 369 13.76 -11.55 32.52
C GLY A 369 14.90 -12.03 31.62
N ILE A 370 15.22 -11.28 30.54
CA ILE A 370 16.25 -11.68 29.58
C ILE A 370 17.61 -11.16 30.00
N GLN A 371 18.51 -12.10 30.35
CA GLN A 371 19.91 -11.82 30.75
C GLN A 371 20.92 -12.12 29.63
N SER A 372 20.52 -12.13 28.38
CA SER A 372 21.41 -12.51 27.26
C SER A 372 22.04 -11.27 26.64
N SER A 373 23.36 -11.20 26.61
CA SER A 373 24.11 -10.15 25.88
C SER A 373 24.02 -10.29 24.34
N ALA A 374 23.49 -11.42 23.85
CA ALA A 374 23.37 -11.71 22.42
C ALA A 374 22.00 -11.31 21.82
N LEU A 375 21.00 -10.96 22.65
CA LEU A 375 19.67 -10.56 22.24
C LEU A 375 19.38 -9.14 22.74
N THR A 376 19.21 -8.20 21.82
CA THR A 376 18.77 -6.84 22.11
C THR A 376 17.28 -6.72 21.82
N ILE A 377 16.51 -6.07 22.70
CA ILE A 377 15.10 -5.81 22.49
C ILE A 377 14.87 -4.31 22.52
N GLU A 378 14.25 -3.80 21.47
CA GLU A 378 13.95 -2.37 21.32
C GLU A 378 12.49 -2.15 20.96
N VAL A 379 11.89 -1.12 21.55
CA VAL A 379 10.51 -0.72 21.27
C VAL A 379 10.54 0.52 20.40
N VAL A 380 9.87 0.44 19.25
CA VAL A 380 9.77 1.55 18.31
C VAL A 380 8.30 1.95 18.18
N ASN A 381 8.02 3.22 18.46
CA ASN A 381 6.68 3.78 18.38
C ASN A 381 6.53 4.51 17.05
N ILE A 382 5.53 4.12 16.27
CA ILE A 382 5.21 4.71 14.96
C ILE A 382 3.87 5.45 15.05
N PRO A 383 3.85 6.77 14.88
CA PRO A 383 2.60 7.51 14.85
C PRO A 383 1.89 7.31 13.53
N LEU A 384 0.64 6.85 13.54
CA LEU A 384 -0.20 6.82 12.35
C LEU A 384 -1.09 8.05 12.25
N PRO A 385 -1.47 8.49 11.05
CA PRO A 385 -2.42 9.56 10.86
C PRO A 385 -3.79 9.18 11.44
N LEU A 386 -4.48 10.13 12.06
CA LEU A 386 -5.73 9.96 12.83
C LEU A 386 -6.88 9.25 12.08
N SER A 387 -6.86 9.20 10.75
CA SER A 387 -7.92 8.57 9.94
C SER A 387 -7.92 7.03 9.98
N SER A 388 -6.77 6.40 10.28
CA SER A 388 -6.68 4.93 10.33
C SER A 388 -7.23 4.34 11.64
N LYS A 389 -7.44 5.16 12.68
CA LYS A 389 -7.94 4.72 14.00
C LYS A 389 -9.46 4.50 14.05
N GLY A 390 -10.21 4.88 13.01
CA GLY A 390 -11.68 4.84 13.00
C GLY A 390 -12.33 3.50 12.68
N SER A 391 -11.61 2.52 12.14
CA SER A 391 -12.20 1.26 11.66
C SER A 391 -12.19 0.10 12.67
N GLU A 392 -11.42 0.19 13.75
CA GLU A 392 -11.33 -0.91 14.74
C GLU A 392 -12.33 -0.83 15.90
N GLY A 393 -13.08 0.28 16.04
CA GLY A 393 -13.95 0.57 17.20
C GLY A 393 -15.45 0.26 17.06
N GLY A 394 -15.91 -0.37 15.99
CA GLY A 394 -17.32 -0.51 15.64
C GLY A 394 -17.91 -1.91 15.70
N ASN A 395 -17.56 -2.76 16.66
CA ASN A 395 -18.34 -3.96 16.94
C ASN A 395 -18.35 -4.23 18.48
N LYS A 396 -19.36 -3.67 19.12
CA LYS A 396 -19.84 -4.12 20.42
C LYS A 396 -21.21 -4.73 20.24
#